data_e277b4fc4f37b77d8127e25dde1be597
#
_entry.id   e277b4fc4f37b77d8127e25dde1be597
#
_cell.length_a   1.000
_cell.length_b   1.000
_cell.length_c   1.000
_cell.angle_alpha   90.00
_cell.angle_beta   90.00
_cell.angle_gamma   90.00
#
_symmetry.space_group_name_H-M   'P 1'
#
loop_
_entity.id
_entity.type
_entity.pdbx_description
1 polymer ?
#
loop_
_entity_poly.entity_id
_entity_poly.type
_entity_poly.pdbx_seq_one_letter_code
_entity_poly.pdbx_strand_id
1 'polypeptide(L)'
;MALILLLILGCLSESSSNDELLILSAASLAEAMGEIETSFESETGVELYISLGGSQWLAQQIASGAPADLFISAGNQPILFLTKRDLVDGKPVPILTNQMVIVIDSKNPFRFNSLEDLKDPRIERIAIADPLLAPAGIYAKHALTKLDVWNAIKSKLVFGADVRTTMAYVETGSADVAFVYATDAALADKLSIAFIVPPSTSKPIVYPAAIIAKPHKSTNANRFLDFLMHETASSIFLQYGFEPVE
;
A
#
# COMPACT_ATOMS: atom_id res chain seq x y z
N MET A 1 24.96 53.90 -42.15
CA MET A 1 24.84 53.26 -40.84
C MET A 1 23.77 52.21 -40.92
N ALA A 2 24.19 50.90 -41.06
CA ALA A 2 23.26 49.79 -41.16
C ALA A 2 23.15 49.18 -39.74
N LEU A 3 21.93 49.13 -39.21
CA LEU A 3 21.61 48.56 -37.91
C LEU A 3 21.35 47.06 -38.10
N ILE A 4 22.27 46.19 -37.62
CA ILE A 4 22.14 44.73 -37.62
C ILE A 4 21.32 44.36 -36.40
N LEU A 5 20.09 43.90 -36.62
CA LEU A 5 19.20 43.35 -35.57
C LEU A 5 19.55 41.86 -35.39
N LEU A 6 20.24 41.55 -34.29
CA LEU A 6 20.57 40.17 -33.88
C LEU A 6 19.30 39.56 -33.26
N LEU A 7 18.64 38.66 -33.98
CA LEU A 7 17.57 37.79 -33.45
C LEU A 7 18.25 36.66 -32.64
N ILE A 8 18.18 36.77 -31.31
CA ILE A 8 18.52 35.65 -30.42
C ILE A 8 17.29 34.73 -30.44
N LEU A 9 17.37 33.61 -31.19
CA LEU A 9 16.48 32.48 -31.02
C LEU A 9 16.89 31.79 -29.69
N GLY A 10 16.19 32.14 -28.60
CA GLY A 10 16.20 31.34 -27.40
C GLY A 10 15.50 30.02 -27.69
N CYS A 11 16.27 28.92 -27.74
CA CYS A 11 15.71 27.58 -27.59
C CYS A 11 15.10 27.49 -26.19
N LEU A 12 13.78 27.74 -26.08
CA LEU A 12 12.98 27.23 -25.00
C LEU A 12 12.97 25.71 -25.20
N SER A 13 13.85 25.02 -24.48
CA SER A 13 13.71 23.60 -24.25
C SER A 13 12.39 23.44 -23.52
N GLU A 14 11.30 23.09 -24.20
CA GLU A 14 10.12 22.54 -23.57
C GLU A 14 10.61 21.28 -22.85
N SER A 15 10.80 21.40 -21.55
CA SER A 15 10.91 20.25 -20.65
C SER A 15 9.63 19.43 -20.87
N SER A 16 9.76 18.36 -21.59
CA SER A 16 8.64 17.47 -21.87
C SER A 16 8.15 16.93 -20.52
N SER A 17 6.91 17.25 -20.18
CA SER A 17 6.17 16.74 -19.00
C SER A 17 5.99 15.20 -19.02
N ASN A 18 6.82 14.51 -19.78
CA ASN A 18 6.75 13.07 -20.05
C ASN A 18 7.78 12.25 -19.24
N ASP A 19 8.66 12.91 -18.47
CA ASP A 19 9.77 12.25 -17.78
C ASP A 19 9.49 12.02 -16.29
N GLU A 20 8.28 12.31 -15.82
CA GLU A 20 7.87 12.18 -14.43
C GLU A 20 6.59 11.34 -14.31
N LEU A 21 6.50 10.50 -13.27
CA LEU A 21 5.32 9.74 -12.92
C LEU A 21 4.94 9.93 -11.44
N LEU A 22 3.66 10.19 -11.20
CA LEU A 22 3.07 10.26 -9.86
C LEU A 22 2.41 8.93 -9.50
N ILE A 23 2.99 8.23 -8.55
CA ILE A 23 2.53 6.92 -8.09
C ILE A 23 1.91 7.08 -6.70
N LEU A 24 0.64 6.72 -6.54
CA LEU A 24 0.04 6.55 -5.23
C LEU A 24 0.08 5.07 -4.86
N SER A 25 0.66 4.73 -3.70
CA SER A 25 0.90 3.34 -3.33
C SER A 25 0.52 3.03 -1.89
N ALA A 26 0.07 1.81 -1.65
CA ALA A 26 -0.21 1.32 -0.31
C ALA A 26 1.04 1.43 0.59
N ALA A 27 0.86 1.89 1.83
CA ALA A 27 1.96 2.12 2.79
C ALA A 27 2.81 0.86 3.08
N SER A 28 2.22 -0.33 2.98
CA SER A 28 2.93 -1.62 3.15
C SER A 28 3.98 -1.91 2.07
N LEU A 29 3.99 -1.15 0.96
CA LEU A 29 4.94 -1.30 -0.15
C LEU A 29 6.14 -0.37 -0.02
N ALA A 30 6.27 0.42 1.05
CA ALA A 30 7.22 1.52 1.15
C ALA A 30 8.65 1.13 0.77
N GLU A 31 9.20 0.09 1.38
CA GLU A 31 10.60 -0.34 1.15
C GLU A 31 10.78 -0.94 -0.25
N ALA A 32 9.87 -1.82 -0.67
CA ALA A 32 9.92 -2.41 -1.99
C ALA A 32 9.80 -1.35 -3.10
N MET A 33 8.93 -0.36 -2.91
CA MET A 33 8.76 0.74 -3.87
C MET A 33 9.99 1.64 -3.94
N GLY A 34 10.76 1.83 -2.87
CA GLY A 34 12.02 2.58 -2.90
C GLY A 34 13.10 1.90 -3.76
N GLU A 35 13.19 0.57 -3.73
CA GLU A 35 14.09 -0.17 -4.61
C GLU A 35 13.58 -0.21 -6.06
N ILE A 36 12.28 -0.34 -6.26
CA ILE A 36 11.61 -0.28 -7.57
C ILE A 36 11.83 1.08 -8.22
N GLU A 37 11.66 2.18 -7.45
CA GLU A 37 11.96 3.55 -7.88
C GLU A 37 13.38 3.63 -8.43
N THR A 38 14.38 3.28 -7.60
CA THR A 38 15.79 3.31 -7.98
C THR A 38 16.06 2.48 -9.26
N SER A 39 15.48 1.28 -9.34
CA SER A 39 15.69 0.38 -10.48
C SER A 39 15.05 0.90 -11.77
N PHE A 40 13.79 1.35 -11.69
CA PHE A 40 13.06 1.87 -12.85
C PHE A 40 13.66 3.17 -13.37
N GLU A 41 14.02 4.11 -12.50
CA GLU A 41 14.67 5.37 -12.87
C GLU A 41 16.02 5.14 -13.55
N SER A 42 16.83 4.21 -12.99
CA SER A 42 18.12 3.84 -13.60
C SER A 42 17.98 3.23 -14.99
N GLU A 43 16.93 2.43 -15.22
CA GLU A 43 16.69 1.77 -16.52
C GLU A 43 16.09 2.72 -17.56
N THR A 44 15.27 3.67 -17.10
CA THR A 44 14.39 4.41 -18.01
C THR A 44 14.70 5.89 -18.14
N GLY A 45 15.34 6.48 -17.11
CA GLY A 45 15.51 7.91 -16.96
C GLY A 45 14.22 8.67 -16.59
N VAL A 46 13.12 7.96 -16.28
CA VAL A 46 11.84 8.54 -15.86
C VAL A 46 11.84 8.66 -14.34
N GLU A 47 11.60 9.86 -13.81
CA GLU A 47 11.57 10.16 -12.39
C GLU A 47 10.23 9.73 -11.77
N LEU A 48 10.27 9.03 -10.62
CA LEU A 48 9.08 8.60 -9.90
C LEU A 48 8.84 9.46 -8.65
N TYR A 49 7.63 9.93 -8.48
CA TYR A 49 7.17 10.58 -7.24
C TYR A 49 6.15 9.67 -6.56
N ILE A 50 6.57 9.03 -5.46
CA ILE A 50 5.76 8.03 -4.77
C ILE A 50 5.13 8.62 -3.52
N SER A 51 3.80 8.59 -3.46
CA SER A 51 3.03 8.96 -2.26
C SER A 51 2.44 7.71 -1.62
N LEU A 52 2.74 7.51 -0.33
CA LEU A 52 2.37 6.32 0.44
C LEU A 52 1.23 6.62 1.42
N GLY A 53 0.31 5.65 1.59
CA GLY A 53 -0.77 5.81 2.55
C GLY A 53 -1.77 4.67 2.56
N GLY A 54 -2.83 4.82 3.35
CA GLY A 54 -3.97 3.91 3.36
C GLY A 54 -4.71 3.96 2.02
N SER A 55 -4.92 2.80 1.39
CA SER A 55 -5.41 2.78 0.00
C SER A 55 -6.80 3.36 -0.19
N GLN A 56 -7.71 3.29 0.80
CA GLN A 56 -9.01 3.95 0.72
C GLN A 56 -8.87 5.47 0.72
N TRP A 57 -7.98 5.99 1.58
CA TRP A 57 -7.70 7.41 1.66
C TRP A 57 -7.08 7.93 0.35
N LEU A 58 -6.09 7.22 -0.21
CA LEU A 58 -5.48 7.56 -1.50
C LEU A 58 -6.51 7.54 -2.64
N ALA A 59 -7.39 6.54 -2.67
CA ALA A 59 -8.45 6.48 -3.67
C ALA A 59 -9.45 7.64 -3.55
N GLN A 60 -9.75 8.09 -2.33
CA GLN A 60 -10.58 9.28 -2.12
C GLN A 60 -9.89 10.56 -2.61
N GLN A 61 -8.58 10.69 -2.41
CA GLN A 61 -7.79 11.79 -2.95
C GLN A 61 -7.83 11.83 -4.47
N ILE A 62 -7.61 10.69 -5.14
CA ILE A 62 -7.73 10.57 -6.61
C ILE A 62 -9.14 11.00 -7.05
N ALA A 63 -10.18 10.49 -6.40
CA ALA A 63 -11.57 10.85 -6.71
C ALA A 63 -11.90 12.33 -6.46
N SER A 64 -11.12 12.99 -5.62
CA SER A 64 -11.22 14.43 -5.34
C SER A 64 -10.32 15.29 -6.24
N GLY A 65 -9.66 14.68 -7.24
CA GLY A 65 -8.84 15.38 -8.22
C GLY A 65 -7.34 15.45 -7.89
N ALA A 66 -6.86 14.69 -6.90
CA ALA A 66 -5.42 14.59 -6.68
C ALA A 66 -4.74 13.97 -7.93
N PRO A 67 -3.62 14.54 -8.41
CA PRO A 67 -2.93 13.99 -9.57
C PRO A 67 -2.33 12.62 -9.23
N ALA A 68 -2.48 11.68 -10.14
CA ALA A 68 -1.84 10.37 -10.09
C ALA A 68 -1.75 9.80 -11.51
N ASP A 69 -0.69 9.07 -11.81
CA ASP A 69 -0.53 8.31 -13.05
C ASP A 69 -0.89 6.85 -12.84
N LEU A 70 -0.48 6.30 -11.69
CA LEU A 70 -0.73 4.92 -11.34
C LEU A 70 -1.07 4.82 -9.86
N PHE A 71 -1.95 3.89 -9.53
CA PHE A 71 -2.35 3.59 -8.15
C PHE A 71 -2.15 2.10 -7.85
N ILE A 72 -1.42 1.80 -6.76
CA ILE A 72 -1.21 0.44 -6.25
C ILE A 72 -1.91 0.32 -4.90
N SER A 73 -2.91 -0.54 -4.83
CA SER A 73 -3.75 -0.71 -3.65
C SER A 73 -3.49 -2.05 -2.94
N ALA A 74 -3.49 -2.07 -1.62
CA ALA A 74 -3.42 -3.30 -0.82
C ALA A 74 -4.79 -4.03 -0.73
N GLY A 75 -5.65 -3.87 -1.73
CA GLY A 75 -6.95 -4.51 -1.81
C GLY A 75 -7.80 -4.02 -2.98
N ASN A 76 -8.78 -4.83 -3.39
CA ASN A 76 -9.60 -4.54 -4.56
C ASN A 76 -10.63 -3.40 -4.35
N GLN A 77 -11.06 -3.14 -3.11
CA GLN A 77 -12.14 -2.18 -2.84
C GLN A 77 -11.82 -0.74 -3.30
N PRO A 78 -10.61 -0.18 -3.00
CA PRO A 78 -10.25 1.16 -3.49
C PRO A 78 -10.22 1.25 -5.02
N ILE A 79 -9.74 0.21 -5.70
CA ILE A 79 -9.74 0.17 -7.17
C ILE A 79 -11.18 0.13 -7.72
N LEU A 80 -12.05 -0.71 -7.16
CA LEU A 80 -13.47 -0.77 -7.55
C LEU A 80 -14.18 0.57 -7.30
N PHE A 81 -13.81 1.30 -6.25
CA PHE A 81 -14.35 2.63 -5.97
C PHE A 81 -13.98 3.63 -7.08
N LEU A 82 -12.75 3.59 -7.60
CA LEU A 82 -12.28 4.44 -8.71
C LEU A 82 -12.87 3.99 -10.05
N THR A 83 -12.92 2.68 -10.31
CA THR A 83 -13.48 2.12 -11.55
C THR A 83 -14.96 2.51 -11.74
N LYS A 84 -15.77 2.49 -10.67
CA LYS A 84 -17.17 2.92 -10.70
C LYS A 84 -17.37 4.42 -11.00
N ARG A 85 -16.29 5.19 -11.02
CA ARG A 85 -16.23 6.64 -11.29
C ARG A 85 -15.54 6.95 -12.60
N ASP A 86 -15.23 5.92 -13.41
CA ASP A 86 -14.48 6.05 -14.66
C ASP A 86 -13.11 6.72 -14.51
N LEU A 87 -12.48 6.53 -13.32
CA LEU A 87 -11.17 7.10 -12.98
C LEU A 87 -10.01 6.13 -13.21
N VAL A 88 -10.27 4.95 -13.78
CA VAL A 88 -9.26 3.95 -14.13
C VAL A 88 -9.22 3.77 -15.64
N ASP A 89 -8.03 3.84 -16.24
CA ASP A 89 -7.83 3.53 -17.66
C ASP A 89 -7.47 2.04 -17.82
N GLY A 90 -8.23 1.34 -18.62
CA GLY A 90 -8.05 -0.09 -18.86
C GLY A 90 -8.49 -0.99 -17.69
N LYS A 91 -7.85 -2.15 -17.57
CA LYS A 91 -8.15 -3.13 -16.52
C LYS A 91 -7.08 -3.08 -15.44
N PRO A 92 -7.45 -3.05 -14.14
CA PRO A 92 -6.50 -3.23 -13.06
C PRO A 92 -5.79 -4.58 -13.15
N VAL A 93 -4.50 -4.60 -12.85
CA VAL A 93 -3.66 -5.79 -12.90
C VAL A 93 -3.33 -6.22 -11.47
N PRO A 94 -3.68 -7.45 -11.04
CA PRO A 94 -3.22 -7.97 -9.77
C PRO A 94 -1.71 -8.25 -9.86
N ILE A 95 -0.92 -7.70 -8.95
CA ILE A 95 0.55 -7.83 -8.99
C ILE A 95 1.10 -8.66 -7.85
N LEU A 96 0.52 -8.60 -6.65
CA LEU A 96 1.04 -9.24 -5.44
C LEU A 96 -0.07 -9.83 -4.58
N THR A 97 0.32 -10.79 -3.73
CA THR A 97 -0.48 -11.27 -2.60
C THR A 97 0.25 -11.06 -1.27
N ASN A 98 -0.49 -11.18 -0.16
CA ASN A 98 0.03 -11.03 1.20
C ASN A 98 -0.83 -11.81 2.20
N GLN A 99 -0.37 -11.87 3.46
CA GLN A 99 -1.07 -12.52 4.55
C GLN A 99 -1.24 -11.58 5.74
N MET A 100 -2.38 -11.66 6.43
CA MET A 100 -2.63 -10.93 7.67
C MET A 100 -2.05 -11.69 8.86
N VAL A 101 -1.36 -10.98 9.75
CA VAL A 101 -0.81 -11.51 11.00
C VAL A 101 -1.15 -10.60 12.18
N ILE A 102 -1.04 -11.15 13.39
CA ILE A 102 -1.02 -10.37 14.63
C ILE A 102 0.42 -10.30 15.09
N VAL A 103 0.90 -9.09 15.38
CA VAL A 103 2.20 -8.83 15.98
C VAL A 103 2.07 -8.36 17.42
N ILE A 104 3.10 -8.68 18.21
CA ILE A 104 3.31 -8.22 19.59
C ILE A 104 4.76 -7.76 19.76
N ASP A 105 5.06 -7.05 20.82
CA ASP A 105 6.46 -6.83 21.24
C ASP A 105 7.17 -8.18 21.41
N SER A 106 8.37 -8.32 20.86
CA SER A 106 9.13 -9.58 20.88
C SER A 106 9.45 -10.10 22.29
N LYS A 107 9.42 -9.23 23.30
CA LYS A 107 9.60 -9.55 24.73
C LYS A 107 8.30 -9.96 25.42
N ASN A 108 7.13 -9.78 24.77
CA ASN A 108 5.85 -10.14 25.34
C ASN A 108 5.69 -11.67 25.38
N PRO A 109 5.48 -12.30 26.56
CA PRO A 109 5.37 -13.75 26.68
C PRO A 109 4.01 -14.31 26.25
N PHE A 110 3.05 -13.45 25.88
CA PHE A 110 1.70 -13.90 25.49
C PHE A 110 1.73 -14.83 24.29
N ARG A 111 0.92 -15.88 24.32
CA ARG A 111 0.83 -16.84 23.21
C ARG A 111 -0.61 -16.91 22.73
N PHE A 112 -0.78 -16.73 21.42
CA PHE A 112 -2.07 -16.84 20.76
C PHE A 112 -2.28 -18.25 20.21
N ASN A 113 -3.45 -18.83 20.47
CA ASN A 113 -3.92 -20.07 19.85
C ASN A 113 -5.06 -19.79 18.86
N SER A 114 -5.75 -18.69 19.02
CA SER A 114 -6.87 -18.26 18.18
C SER A 114 -7.12 -16.76 18.31
N LEU A 115 -7.99 -16.20 17.45
CA LEU A 115 -8.46 -14.81 17.57
C LEU A 115 -9.32 -14.57 18.81
N GLU A 116 -9.87 -15.61 19.43
CA GLU A 116 -10.61 -15.53 20.70
C GLU A 116 -9.72 -15.01 21.85
N ASP A 117 -8.41 -15.28 21.80
CA ASP A 117 -7.46 -14.85 22.82
C ASP A 117 -7.33 -13.33 22.93
N LEU A 118 -7.78 -12.57 21.90
CA LEU A 118 -7.90 -11.11 21.97
C LEU A 118 -8.88 -10.62 23.05
N LYS A 119 -9.77 -11.50 23.54
CA LYS A 119 -10.69 -11.22 24.64
C LYS A 119 -10.01 -11.24 26.01
N ASP A 120 -8.80 -11.82 26.11
CA ASP A 120 -8.03 -11.89 27.35
C ASP A 120 -7.90 -10.49 27.99
N PRO A 121 -8.16 -10.33 29.30
CA PRO A 121 -8.07 -9.03 29.97
C PRO A 121 -6.65 -8.44 30.00
N ARG A 122 -5.62 -9.24 29.81
CA ARG A 122 -4.22 -8.76 29.70
C ARG A 122 -3.94 -8.01 28.40
N ILE A 123 -4.79 -8.16 27.38
CA ILE A 123 -4.74 -7.40 26.15
C ILE A 123 -5.72 -6.24 26.31
N GLU A 124 -5.20 -5.04 26.49
CA GLU A 124 -6.02 -3.85 26.76
C GLU A 124 -6.25 -3.03 25.48
N ARG A 125 -5.25 -2.96 24.60
CA ARG A 125 -5.28 -2.16 23.37
C ARG A 125 -4.87 -2.99 22.16
N ILE A 126 -5.75 -3.02 21.17
CA ILE A 126 -5.62 -3.79 19.94
C ILE A 126 -5.59 -2.80 18.78
N ALA A 127 -4.44 -2.65 18.14
CA ALA A 127 -4.30 -1.78 16.99
C ALA A 127 -4.78 -2.47 15.71
N ILE A 128 -5.60 -1.77 14.95
CA ILE A 128 -5.97 -2.11 13.57
C ILE A 128 -5.91 -0.85 12.71
N ALA A 129 -5.64 -0.99 11.43
CA ALA A 129 -5.84 0.14 10.53
C ALA A 129 -7.33 0.53 10.47
N ASP A 130 -7.63 1.82 10.33
CA ASP A 130 -9.04 2.24 10.20
C ASP A 130 -9.62 1.65 8.90
N PRO A 131 -10.71 0.86 8.98
CA PRO A 131 -11.37 0.29 7.81
C PRO A 131 -11.88 1.33 6.80
N LEU A 132 -12.05 2.58 7.21
CA LEU A 132 -12.43 3.69 6.32
C LEU A 132 -11.24 4.24 5.53
N LEU A 133 -10.00 4.01 6.00
CA LEU A 133 -8.78 4.58 5.44
C LEU A 133 -7.88 3.55 4.75
N ALA A 134 -7.84 2.30 5.27
CA ALA A 134 -6.89 1.30 4.80
C ALA A 134 -7.49 -0.13 4.69
N PRO A 135 -7.14 -0.90 3.62
CA PRO A 135 -7.65 -2.26 3.42
C PRO A 135 -7.28 -3.22 4.55
N ALA A 136 -6.11 -3.06 5.20
CA ALA A 136 -5.70 -3.89 6.33
C ALA A 136 -6.76 -3.89 7.44
N GLY A 137 -7.39 -2.74 7.71
CA GLY A 137 -8.51 -2.63 8.66
C GLY A 137 -9.76 -3.37 8.22
N ILE A 138 -10.05 -3.38 6.91
CA ILE A 138 -11.18 -4.16 6.37
C ILE A 138 -10.94 -5.65 6.55
N TYR A 139 -9.74 -6.15 6.24
CA TYR A 139 -9.38 -7.56 6.41
C TYR A 139 -9.43 -7.98 7.88
N ALA A 140 -8.83 -7.19 8.79
CA ALA A 140 -8.90 -7.44 10.23
C ALA A 140 -10.34 -7.48 10.73
N LYS A 141 -11.17 -6.48 10.37
CA LYS A 141 -12.58 -6.44 10.74
C LYS A 141 -13.36 -7.64 10.20
N HIS A 142 -13.12 -8.06 8.96
CA HIS A 142 -13.77 -9.24 8.39
C HIS A 142 -13.44 -10.49 9.18
N ALA A 143 -12.15 -10.74 9.46
CA ALA A 143 -11.72 -11.90 10.23
C ALA A 143 -12.36 -11.94 11.63
N LEU A 144 -12.31 -10.81 12.33
CA LEU A 144 -12.87 -10.68 13.69
C LEU A 144 -14.40 -10.80 13.70
N THR A 145 -15.09 -10.27 12.67
CA THR A 145 -16.54 -10.38 12.57
C THR A 145 -16.98 -11.80 12.25
N LYS A 146 -16.27 -12.48 11.33
CA LYS A 146 -16.58 -13.86 10.92
C LYS A 146 -16.50 -14.85 12.08
N LEU A 147 -15.64 -14.57 13.07
CA LEU A 147 -15.43 -15.40 14.25
C LEU A 147 -16.13 -14.85 15.50
N ASP A 148 -17.05 -13.89 15.37
CA ASP A 148 -17.80 -13.26 16.46
C ASP A 148 -16.92 -12.63 17.57
N VAL A 149 -15.68 -12.23 17.23
CA VAL A 149 -14.74 -11.58 18.15
C VAL A 149 -14.91 -10.05 18.15
N TRP A 150 -15.26 -9.44 16.98
CA TRP A 150 -15.29 -7.99 16.79
C TRP A 150 -16.03 -7.21 17.90
N ASN A 151 -17.25 -7.63 18.21
CA ASN A 151 -18.07 -6.90 19.17
C ASN A 151 -17.53 -7.01 20.60
N ALA A 152 -16.90 -8.13 20.95
CA ALA A 152 -16.35 -8.37 22.28
C ALA A 152 -15.09 -7.53 22.55
N ILE A 153 -14.32 -7.17 21.52
CA ILE A 153 -13.07 -6.42 21.68
C ILE A 153 -13.20 -4.95 21.23
N LYS A 154 -14.39 -4.51 20.80
CA LYS A 154 -14.59 -3.18 20.19
C LYS A 154 -14.09 -2.03 21.07
N SER A 155 -14.22 -2.15 22.41
CA SER A 155 -13.75 -1.15 23.36
C SER A 155 -12.22 -1.09 23.53
N LYS A 156 -11.50 -2.13 23.04
CA LYS A 156 -10.05 -2.22 23.09
C LYS A 156 -9.39 -1.70 21.80
N LEU A 157 -10.18 -1.43 20.74
CA LEU A 157 -9.64 -1.09 19.43
C LEU A 157 -9.07 0.33 19.41
N VAL A 158 -7.87 0.45 18.86
CA VAL A 158 -7.22 1.71 18.48
C VAL A 158 -6.96 1.69 16.97
N PHE A 159 -7.18 2.82 16.30
CA PHE A 159 -7.16 2.90 14.84
C PHE A 159 -5.96 3.67 14.33
N GLY A 160 -5.19 3.05 13.43
CA GLY A 160 -4.11 3.68 12.66
C GLY A 160 -4.63 4.15 11.30
N ALA A 161 -4.02 5.18 10.73
CA ALA A 161 -4.37 5.68 9.40
C ALA A 161 -4.07 4.66 8.29
N ASP A 162 -3.06 3.84 8.49
CA ASP A 162 -2.61 2.76 7.61
C ASP A 162 -1.95 1.64 8.43
N VAL A 163 -1.43 0.60 7.74
CA VAL A 163 -0.83 -0.56 8.41
C VAL A 163 0.48 -0.21 9.11
N ARG A 164 1.27 0.75 8.60
CA ARG A 164 2.54 1.17 9.20
C ARG A 164 2.32 1.96 10.49
N THR A 165 1.39 2.90 10.48
CA THR A 165 0.94 3.60 11.68
C THR A 165 0.41 2.63 12.73
N THR A 166 -0.33 1.60 12.28
CA THR A 166 -0.88 0.55 13.15
C THR A 166 0.23 -0.26 13.82
N MET A 167 1.25 -0.66 13.06
CA MET A 167 2.42 -1.38 13.57
C MET A 167 3.20 -0.56 14.58
N ALA A 168 3.42 0.72 14.31
CA ALA A 168 4.14 1.64 15.18
C ALA A 168 3.51 1.78 16.58
N TYR A 169 2.19 1.57 16.73
CA TYR A 169 1.55 1.58 18.06
C TYR A 169 2.07 0.47 18.97
N VAL A 170 2.41 -0.71 18.43
CA VAL A 170 3.02 -1.78 19.24
C VAL A 170 4.49 -1.49 19.49
N GLU A 171 5.25 -1.02 18.49
CA GLU A 171 6.67 -0.66 18.63
C GLU A 171 6.92 0.41 19.70
N THR A 172 5.95 1.31 19.89
CA THR A 172 6.01 2.40 20.88
C THR A 172 5.31 2.07 22.21
N GLY A 173 4.74 0.85 22.35
CA GLY A 173 3.98 0.45 23.54
C GLY A 173 2.61 1.15 23.67
N SER A 174 2.12 1.78 22.60
CA SER A 174 0.80 2.41 22.56
C SER A 174 -0.34 1.41 22.35
N ALA A 175 -0.02 0.19 21.90
CA ALA A 175 -0.93 -0.96 21.84
C ALA A 175 -0.18 -2.24 22.21
N ASP A 176 -0.93 -3.25 22.67
CA ASP A 176 -0.38 -4.54 23.10
C ASP A 176 -0.16 -5.47 21.90
N VAL A 177 -1.07 -5.37 20.92
CA VAL A 177 -1.06 -6.17 19.69
C VAL A 177 -1.50 -5.33 18.48
N ALA A 178 -1.09 -5.71 17.27
CA ALA A 178 -1.55 -5.10 16.05
C ALA A 178 -1.84 -6.13 14.95
N PHE A 179 -2.85 -5.84 14.13
CA PHE A 179 -3.09 -6.53 12.87
C PHE A 179 -2.33 -5.83 11.76
N VAL A 180 -1.37 -6.54 11.16
CA VAL A 180 -0.52 -6.05 10.08
C VAL A 180 -0.37 -7.11 8.98
N TYR A 181 0.28 -6.79 7.88
CA TYR A 181 0.65 -7.82 6.91
C TYR A 181 1.94 -8.54 7.33
N ALA A 182 2.11 -9.77 6.85
CA ALA A 182 3.31 -10.56 7.13
C ALA A 182 4.59 -9.87 6.65
N THR A 183 4.53 -9.17 5.52
CA THR A 183 5.63 -8.37 4.98
C THR A 183 6.03 -7.22 5.90
N ASP A 184 5.06 -6.50 6.49
CA ASP A 184 5.34 -5.44 7.46
C ASP A 184 6.00 -6.02 8.72
N ALA A 185 5.48 -7.16 9.21
CA ALA A 185 6.02 -7.83 10.39
C ALA A 185 7.46 -8.33 10.20
N ALA A 186 7.81 -8.76 8.98
CA ALA A 186 9.17 -9.24 8.65
C ALA A 186 10.23 -8.13 8.72
N LEU A 187 9.84 -6.87 8.60
CA LEU A 187 10.74 -5.71 8.65
C LEU A 187 10.90 -5.12 10.07
N ALA A 188 10.16 -5.64 11.05
CA ALA A 188 10.10 -5.06 12.39
C ALA A 188 11.00 -5.80 13.38
N ASP A 189 12.17 -5.29 13.68
CA ASP A 189 13.15 -5.88 14.60
C ASP A 189 12.63 -6.09 16.04
N LYS A 190 11.69 -5.24 16.48
CA LYS A 190 11.17 -5.25 17.85
C LYS A 190 9.91 -6.08 18.03
N LEU A 191 9.32 -6.52 16.94
CA LEU A 191 8.06 -7.24 16.97
C LEU A 191 8.26 -8.72 16.64
N SER A 192 7.30 -9.53 17.03
CA SER A 192 7.20 -10.92 16.61
C SER A 192 5.79 -11.25 16.15
N ILE A 193 5.70 -12.14 15.17
CA ILE A 193 4.40 -12.68 14.74
C ILE A 193 3.90 -13.61 15.84
N ALA A 194 2.81 -13.20 16.49
CA ALA A 194 2.15 -13.96 17.54
C ALA A 194 1.10 -14.93 16.99
N PHE A 195 0.46 -14.57 15.86
CA PHE A 195 -0.58 -15.38 15.25
C PHE A 195 -0.72 -15.08 13.75
N ILE A 196 -0.89 -16.11 12.95
CA ILE A 196 -1.22 -15.99 11.53
C ILE A 196 -2.74 -16.06 11.40
N VAL A 197 -3.35 -15.00 10.87
CA VAL A 197 -4.81 -14.97 10.66
C VAL A 197 -5.18 -15.94 9.56
N PRO A 198 -6.07 -16.94 9.82
CA PRO A 198 -6.38 -17.94 8.82
C PRO A 198 -6.95 -17.32 7.54
N PRO A 199 -6.44 -17.65 6.34
CA PRO A 199 -6.92 -17.11 5.07
C PRO A 199 -8.43 -17.33 4.85
N SER A 200 -8.99 -18.40 5.42
CA SER A 200 -10.42 -18.68 5.37
C SER A 200 -11.31 -17.66 6.08
N THR A 201 -10.73 -16.77 6.90
CA THR A 201 -11.50 -15.76 7.66
C THR A 201 -11.79 -14.48 6.87
N SER A 202 -11.08 -14.25 5.77
CA SER A 202 -11.27 -13.07 4.91
C SER A 202 -11.18 -13.46 3.43
N LYS A 203 -11.38 -12.48 2.53
CA LYS A 203 -11.01 -12.63 1.12
C LYS A 203 -9.49 -12.64 0.99
N PRO A 204 -8.93 -13.23 -0.09
CA PRO A 204 -7.50 -13.14 -0.38
C PRO A 204 -7.03 -11.68 -0.42
N ILE A 205 -5.87 -11.43 0.15
CA ILE A 205 -5.21 -10.13 0.12
C ILE A 205 -4.45 -10.04 -1.20
N VAL A 206 -4.94 -9.21 -2.10
CA VAL A 206 -4.37 -9.00 -3.44
C VAL A 206 -4.07 -7.53 -3.61
N TYR A 207 -2.94 -7.21 -4.21
CA TYR A 207 -2.52 -5.85 -4.53
C TYR A 207 -2.71 -5.62 -6.03
N PRO A 208 -3.79 -4.96 -6.45
CA PRO A 208 -3.96 -4.52 -7.82
C PRO A 208 -3.25 -3.19 -8.06
N ALA A 209 -2.63 -3.06 -9.25
CA ALA A 209 -2.16 -1.82 -9.83
C ALA A 209 -3.14 -1.35 -10.92
N ALA A 210 -3.35 -0.05 -11.01
CA ALA A 210 -4.24 0.55 -12.00
C ALA A 210 -3.68 1.88 -12.52
N ILE A 211 -3.73 2.09 -13.82
CA ILE A 211 -3.45 3.38 -14.45
C ILE A 211 -4.66 4.29 -14.20
N ILE A 212 -4.39 5.52 -13.78
CA ILE A 212 -5.44 6.51 -13.50
C ILE A 212 -5.80 7.24 -14.80
N ALA A 213 -7.10 7.33 -15.07
CA ALA A 213 -7.61 7.97 -16.27
C ALA A 213 -7.27 9.48 -16.27
N LYS A 214 -6.61 9.93 -17.35
CA LYS A 214 -6.24 11.32 -17.60
C LYS A 214 -6.67 11.72 -19.02
N PRO A 215 -6.80 13.02 -19.31
CA PRO A 215 -7.10 13.50 -20.67
C PRO A 215 -6.07 13.05 -21.72
N HIS A 216 -4.81 12.92 -21.29
CA HIS A 216 -3.71 12.41 -22.14
C HIS A 216 -3.14 11.16 -21.49
N LYS A 217 -3.04 10.08 -22.29
CA LYS A 217 -2.47 8.80 -21.84
C LYS A 217 -0.96 8.95 -21.65
N SER A 218 -0.48 8.52 -20.47
CA SER A 218 0.95 8.46 -20.20
C SER A 218 1.53 7.14 -20.71
N THR A 219 2.45 7.23 -21.67
CA THR A 219 3.22 6.06 -22.14
C THR A 219 4.07 5.49 -21.01
N ASN A 220 4.64 6.35 -20.17
CA ASN A 220 5.47 5.94 -19.04
C ASN A 220 4.66 5.23 -17.94
N ALA A 221 3.37 5.55 -17.75
CA ALA A 221 2.52 4.81 -16.82
C ALA A 221 2.33 3.34 -17.26
N ASN A 222 2.14 3.10 -18.56
CA ASN A 222 2.09 1.74 -19.10
C ASN A 222 3.45 1.03 -18.93
N ARG A 223 4.55 1.70 -19.28
CA ARG A 223 5.90 1.17 -19.11
C ARG A 223 6.21 0.80 -17.66
N PHE A 224 5.77 1.62 -16.70
CA PHE A 224 5.93 1.33 -15.28
C PHE A 224 5.04 0.16 -14.83
N LEU A 225 3.80 0.09 -15.28
CA LEU A 225 2.93 -1.06 -15.00
C LEU A 225 3.52 -2.37 -15.56
N ASP A 226 4.05 -2.33 -16.78
CA ASP A 226 4.76 -3.48 -17.37
C ASP A 226 5.99 -3.84 -16.54
N PHE A 227 6.79 -2.86 -16.11
CA PHE A 227 7.96 -3.08 -15.24
C PHE A 227 7.60 -3.78 -13.94
N LEU A 228 6.47 -3.40 -13.29
CA LEU A 228 5.99 -4.07 -12.07
C LEU A 228 5.69 -5.56 -12.27
N MET A 229 5.45 -6.00 -13.51
CA MET A 229 5.21 -7.40 -13.88
C MET A 229 6.48 -8.13 -14.34
N HIS A 230 7.61 -7.44 -14.47
CA HIS A 230 8.88 -8.02 -14.92
C HIS A 230 9.64 -8.71 -13.79
N GLU A 231 10.61 -9.56 -14.16
CA GLU A 231 11.45 -10.33 -13.26
C GLU A 231 12.18 -9.45 -12.22
N THR A 232 12.66 -8.27 -12.63
CA THR A 232 13.35 -7.33 -11.76
C THR A 232 12.45 -6.91 -10.58
N ALA A 233 11.25 -6.41 -10.87
CA ALA A 233 10.30 -6.00 -9.83
C ALA A 233 9.81 -7.19 -9.00
N SER A 234 9.56 -8.35 -9.64
CA SER A 234 9.18 -9.59 -8.96
C SER A 234 10.24 -10.02 -7.95
N SER A 235 11.52 -9.94 -8.31
CA SER A 235 12.64 -10.28 -7.41
C SER A 235 12.71 -9.33 -6.22
N ILE A 236 12.51 -8.02 -6.43
CA ILE A 236 12.44 -7.04 -5.35
C ILE A 236 11.26 -7.37 -4.43
N PHE A 237 10.08 -7.60 -4.95
CA PHE A 237 8.91 -7.93 -4.14
C PHE A 237 9.11 -9.20 -3.30
N LEU A 238 9.71 -10.26 -3.88
CA LEU A 238 10.05 -11.49 -3.17
C LEU A 238 11.04 -11.24 -2.01
N GLN A 239 12.03 -10.37 -2.20
CA GLN A 239 13.00 -9.98 -1.17
C GLN A 239 12.29 -9.36 0.06
N TYR A 240 11.22 -8.61 -0.16
CA TYR A 240 10.39 -8.03 0.91
C TYR A 240 9.25 -8.94 1.37
N GLY A 241 9.23 -10.21 0.96
CA GLY A 241 8.28 -11.23 1.41
C GLY A 241 6.91 -11.16 0.78
N PHE A 242 6.73 -10.38 -0.28
CA PHE A 242 5.52 -10.44 -1.10
C PHE A 242 5.56 -11.63 -2.04
N GLU A 243 4.39 -12.13 -2.41
CA GLU A 243 4.25 -13.19 -3.41
C GLU A 243 3.66 -12.57 -4.70
N PRO A 244 4.44 -12.47 -5.80
CA PRO A 244 3.91 -12.04 -7.10
C PRO A 244 2.76 -12.95 -7.55
N VAL A 245 1.78 -12.36 -8.25
CA VAL A 245 0.68 -13.14 -8.87
C VAL A 245 1.17 -13.61 -10.23
N GLU A 246 1.10 -14.95 -10.47
CA GLU A 246 1.42 -15.57 -11.76
C GLU A 246 0.35 -15.27 -12.85
#